data_7eaa221861a9c17889b9af5f4ec46054
#
_entry.id   7eaa221861a9c17889b9af5f4ec46054
#
_cell.length_a   1.000
_cell.length_b   1.000
_cell.length_c   1.000
_cell.angle_alpha   90.00
_cell.angle_beta   90.00
_cell.angle_gamma   90.00
#
_symmetry.space_group_name_H-M   'P 1'
#
loop_
_entity.id
_entity.type
_entity.pdbx_description
1 polymer ?
#
loop_
_entity_poly.entity_id
_entity_poly.type
_entity_poly.pdbx_seq_one_letter_code
_entity_poly.pdbx_strand_id
1 'polypeptide(L)' 'MDNQENQTATAQIDLLTEQVDNLIDTCGQLQNQNTQLATEKKELSREREDLLGRNREAKLRIDRVVERLRELDAG' A
#
# COMPACT_ATOMS: atom_id res chain seq x y z
N MET A 1 9.01 35.61 42.58
CA MET A 1 9.21 34.16 42.62
C MET A 1 8.09 33.41 41.91
N ASP A 2 6.85 33.68 42.24
CA ASP A 2 5.70 32.97 41.61
C ASP A 2 5.60 33.17 40.08
N ASN A 3 6.01 34.32 39.56
CA ASN A 3 5.96 34.60 38.15
C ASN A 3 6.93 33.74 37.33
N GLN A 4 8.10 33.39 37.87
CA GLN A 4 9.07 32.56 37.17
C GLN A 4 8.61 31.10 37.13
N GLU A 5 8.06 30.58 38.19
CA GLU A 5 7.52 29.23 38.28
C GLU A 5 6.32 29.08 37.32
N ASN A 6 5.44 30.08 37.29
CA ASN A 6 4.29 30.09 36.38
C ASN A 6 4.71 30.17 34.93
N GLN A 7 5.74 30.94 34.59
CA GLN A 7 6.27 31.03 33.23
C GLN A 7 6.89 29.71 32.81
N THR A 8 7.64 29.05 33.70
CA THR A 8 8.23 27.74 33.41
C THR A 8 7.14 26.66 33.22
N ALA A 9 6.12 26.67 34.08
CA ALA A 9 5.00 25.74 33.95
C ALA A 9 4.23 25.99 32.66
N THR A 10 3.99 27.25 32.32
CA THR A 10 3.34 27.61 31.03
C THR A 10 4.16 27.14 29.84
N ALA A 11 5.47 27.37 29.88
CA ALA A 11 6.37 26.92 28.81
C ALA A 11 6.37 25.40 28.66
N GLN A 12 6.32 24.65 29.75
CA GLN A 12 6.22 23.20 29.72
C GLN A 12 4.90 22.71 29.16
N ILE A 13 3.79 23.38 29.52
CA ILE A 13 2.46 23.06 28.98
C ILE A 13 2.42 23.35 27.49
N ASP A 14 2.97 24.48 27.05
CA ASP A 14 3.03 24.84 25.61
C ASP A 14 3.84 23.81 24.83
N LEU A 15 4.96 23.36 25.36
CA LEU A 15 5.78 22.32 24.74
C LEU A 15 5.02 21.01 24.62
N LEU A 16 4.34 20.59 25.69
CA LEU A 16 3.52 19.38 25.67
C LEU A 16 2.39 19.48 24.65
N THR A 17 1.73 20.64 24.57
CA THR A 17 0.67 20.88 23.59
C THR A 17 1.21 20.75 22.17
N GLU A 18 2.37 21.33 21.91
CA GLU A 18 3.04 21.22 20.60
C GLU A 18 3.36 19.76 20.25
N GLN A 19 3.88 19.02 21.22
CA GLN A 19 4.18 17.59 21.03
C GLN A 19 2.93 16.77 20.75
N VAL A 20 1.83 17.05 21.46
CA VAL A 20 0.55 16.38 21.24
C VAL A 20 0.01 16.70 19.85
N ASP A 21 0.08 17.96 19.43
CA ASP A 21 -0.36 18.38 18.10
C ASP A 21 0.45 17.68 17.01
N ASN A 22 1.76 17.57 17.19
CA ASN A 22 2.62 16.85 16.26
C ASN A 22 2.27 15.36 16.18
N LEU A 23 1.95 14.75 17.31
CA LEU A 23 1.51 13.35 17.37
C LEU A 23 0.18 13.15 16.64
N ILE A 24 -0.76 14.06 16.83
CA ILE A 24 -2.05 14.02 16.13
C ILE A 24 -1.84 14.12 14.62
N ASP A 25 -1.00 15.05 14.18
CA ASP A 25 -0.67 15.21 12.75
C ASP A 25 -0.02 13.95 12.19
N THR A 26 0.92 13.37 12.92
CA THR A 26 1.60 12.13 12.52
C THR A 26 0.61 10.97 12.43
N CYS A 27 -0.29 10.84 13.39
CA CYS A 27 -1.34 9.82 13.35
C CYS A 27 -2.24 9.99 12.13
N GLY A 28 -2.63 11.24 11.83
CA GLY A 28 -3.43 11.53 10.64
C GLY A 28 -2.72 11.15 9.34
N GLN A 29 -1.44 11.48 9.22
CA GLN A 29 -0.62 11.10 8.07
C GLN A 29 -0.50 9.59 7.93
N LEU A 30 -0.26 8.89 9.04
CA LEU A 30 -0.15 7.43 9.04
C LEU A 30 -1.46 6.76 8.64
N GLN A 31 -2.60 7.27 9.11
CA GLN A 31 -3.92 6.77 8.70
C GLN A 31 -4.13 6.92 7.20
N ASN A 32 -3.78 8.09 6.64
CA ASN A 32 -3.89 8.35 5.21
C ASN A 32 -2.97 7.42 4.41
N GLN A 33 -1.74 7.24 4.84
CA GLN A 33 -0.79 6.32 4.21
C GLN A 33 -1.29 4.88 4.27
N ASN A 34 -1.85 4.46 5.40
CA ASN A 34 -2.40 3.12 5.54
C ASN A 34 -3.57 2.88 4.59
N THR A 35 -4.46 3.85 4.45
CA THR A 35 -5.58 3.78 3.51
C THR A 35 -5.08 3.69 2.06
N GLN A 36 -4.10 4.51 1.71
CA GLN A 36 -3.49 4.50 0.39
C GLN A 36 -2.81 3.16 0.09
N LEU A 37 -2.04 2.63 1.03
CA LEU A 37 -1.38 1.34 0.89
C LEU A 37 -2.39 0.19 0.75
N ALA A 38 -3.50 0.23 1.49
CA ALA A 38 -4.56 -0.75 1.35
C ALA A 38 -5.18 -0.73 -0.05
N THR A 39 -5.39 0.46 -0.61
CA THR A 39 -5.91 0.63 -1.97
C THR A 39 -4.91 0.12 -3.00
N GLU A 40 -3.65 0.48 -2.89
CA GLU A 40 -2.58 0.02 -3.79
C GLU A 40 -2.43 -1.51 -3.75
N LYS A 41 -2.53 -2.09 -2.56
CA LYS A 41 -2.47 -3.53 -2.38
C LYS A 41 -3.61 -4.24 -3.13
N LYS A 42 -4.82 -3.69 -3.07
CA LYS A 42 -5.96 -4.24 -3.81
C LYS A 42 -5.76 -4.17 -5.31
N GLU A 43 -5.26 -3.03 -5.81
CA GLU A 43 -4.97 -2.84 -7.23
C GLU A 43 -3.91 -3.82 -7.71
N LEU A 44 -2.82 -3.96 -6.98
CA LEU A 44 -1.75 -4.90 -7.31
C LEU A 44 -2.22 -6.35 -7.30
N SER A 45 -3.09 -6.71 -6.36
CA SER A 45 -3.68 -8.06 -6.31
C SER A 45 -4.53 -8.34 -7.54
N ARG A 46 -5.31 -7.37 -8.00
CA ARG A 46 -6.12 -7.49 -9.22
C ARG A 46 -5.25 -7.62 -10.47
N GLU A 47 -4.22 -6.80 -10.58
CA GLU A 47 -3.27 -6.88 -11.70
C GLU A 47 -2.58 -8.23 -11.73
N ARG A 48 -2.18 -8.73 -10.58
CA ARG A 48 -1.57 -10.05 -10.47
C ARG A 48 -2.50 -11.17 -10.93
N GLU A 49 -3.75 -11.14 -10.50
CA GLU A 49 -4.77 -12.11 -10.92
C GLU A 49 -5.00 -12.05 -12.44
N ASP A 50 -5.09 -10.84 -12.97
CA ASP A 50 -5.26 -10.62 -14.42
C ASP A 50 -4.07 -11.18 -15.21
N LEU A 51 -2.85 -10.89 -14.78
CA LEU A 51 -1.64 -11.41 -15.43
C LEU A 51 -1.55 -12.93 -15.34
N LEU A 52 -1.91 -13.52 -14.20
CA LEU A 52 -1.95 -14.98 -14.07
C LEU A 52 -2.99 -15.61 -15.00
N GLY A 53 -4.15 -14.98 -15.13
CA GLY A 53 -5.18 -15.42 -16.08
C GLY A 53 -4.71 -15.36 -17.53
N ARG A 54 -4.09 -14.26 -17.92
CA ARG A 54 -3.52 -14.08 -19.27
C ARG A 54 -2.41 -15.09 -19.56
N ASN A 55 -1.55 -15.36 -18.58
CA ASN A 55 -0.51 -16.36 -18.72
C ASN A 55 -1.07 -17.76 -18.92
N ARG A 56 -2.12 -18.13 -18.19
CA ARG A 56 -2.81 -19.41 -18.38
C ARG A 56 -3.41 -19.53 -19.77
N GLU A 57 -4.10 -18.48 -20.23
CA GLU A 57 -4.67 -18.45 -21.58
C GLU A 57 -3.59 -18.57 -22.65
N ALA A 58 -2.52 -17.80 -22.52
CA ALA A 58 -1.40 -17.85 -23.46
C ALA A 58 -0.78 -19.24 -23.51
N LYS A 59 -0.58 -19.87 -22.38
CA LYS A 59 -0.06 -21.25 -22.29
C LYS A 59 -0.99 -22.24 -22.98
N LEU A 60 -2.29 -22.14 -22.74
CA LEU A 60 -3.26 -23.03 -23.39
C LEU A 60 -3.27 -22.86 -24.90
N ARG A 61 -3.16 -21.62 -25.41
CA ARG A 61 -3.08 -21.35 -26.84
C ARG A 61 -1.81 -21.94 -27.45
N ILE A 62 -0.67 -21.79 -26.79
CA ILE A 62 0.59 -22.36 -27.22
C ILE A 62 0.50 -23.90 -27.26
N ASP A 63 -0.04 -24.51 -26.23
CA ASP A 63 -0.23 -25.95 -26.16
C ASP A 63 -1.11 -26.47 -27.32
N ARG A 64 -2.18 -25.74 -27.64
CA ARG A 64 -3.04 -26.07 -28.80
C ARG A 64 -2.31 -25.98 -30.15
N VAL A 65 -1.51 -24.94 -30.30
CA VAL A 65 -0.72 -24.76 -31.54
C VAL A 65 0.31 -25.87 -31.69
N VAL A 66 1.01 -26.20 -30.59
CA VAL A 66 1.97 -27.30 -30.57
C VAL A 66 1.29 -28.63 -30.91
N GLU A 67 0.13 -28.89 -30.34
CA GLU A 67 -0.68 -30.10 -30.64
C GLU A 67 -1.06 -30.19 -32.11
N ARG A 68 -1.53 -29.10 -32.73
CA ARG A 68 -1.86 -29.04 -34.15
C ARG A 68 -0.65 -29.31 -35.04
N LEU A 69 0.50 -28.75 -34.69
CA LEU A 69 1.73 -28.97 -35.41
C LEU A 69 2.16 -30.42 -35.36
N ARG A 70 2.01 -31.07 -34.21
CA ARG A 70 2.30 -32.51 -34.07
C ARG A 70 1.36 -33.36 -34.90
N GLU A 71 0.08 -33.02 -34.95
CA GLU A 71 -0.91 -33.72 -35.75
C GLU A 71 -0.57 -33.59 -37.26
N LEU A 72 -0.14 -32.41 -37.70
CA LEU A 72 0.27 -32.19 -39.09
C LEU A 72 1.51 -33.00 -39.46
N ASP A 73 2.48 -33.08 -38.55
CA ASP A 73 3.69 -33.88 -38.78
C ASP A 73 3.42 -35.40 -38.74
N ALA A 74 2.46 -35.81 -37.96
CA ALA A 74 2.08 -37.22 -37.85
C ALA A 74 1.21 -37.68 -39.00
N GLY A 75 0.54 -36.75 -39.65
CA GLY A 75 -0.35 -37.04 -40.79
C GLY A 75 0.35 -37.10 -42.09
#